data_b87e757898779b8f217c61ee3c8413dc
#
_entry.id   b87e757898779b8f217c61ee3c8413dc
#
_cell.length_a   1.000
_cell.length_b   1.000
_cell.length_c   1.000
_cell.angle_alpha   90.00
_cell.angle_beta   90.00
_cell.angle_gamma   90.00
#
_symmetry.space_group_name_H-M   'P 1'
#
loop_
_entity.id
_entity.type
_entity.pdbx_description
1 polymer ?
#
loop_
_entity_poly.entity_id
_entity_poly.type
_entity_poly.pdbx_seq_one_letter_code
_entity_poly.pdbx_strand_id
1 'polypeptide(L)'
;EWEPTCIDRANSMFERDKNHPSVLIWSLGNESYAGTDIAAMGDYLRHKDPTRVVHYEGVTWNREFDYITDIESRMYAKPHEIEEYLQNEPKKPYISCEYMHAMGNSVGGLELYTKLEKYPHYQGGFIWDYIDQALYQKLGDTTRLAYGGDFNDRPSDYEFCGDGLVFADRTISPKAQEVKHLYADIKIEPDETGVTLTNDGLFTNSADSYFTARVLQDGKVVFEKDYQLIVLPQESKHFDLELPLPKTGEVIYEVQQHLAKDTAWAKAGFEINFGQTVIRYALPEFKAQGTPKVAMGDVNIGISGKNFEVLLSKDKGGLVSLKYSGQEFITRTPQLLFWRPMTDNDRGCGHGFERAMWLGAGKFAKVVDLQVASKEHAVEVSYTYELPLPKQATVQVTYLVDGTGKVNVSAKYPGYPDLPSLPTFGLEFKLPAKYD
;
A
#
# COMPACT_ATOMS: atom_id res chain seq x y z
N GLU A 1 -21.74 -34.45 -22.39
CA GLU A 1 -23.13 -33.98 -22.51
C GLU A 1 -23.20 -32.54 -22.96
N TRP A 2 -22.27 -31.66 -22.50
CA TRP A 2 -22.24 -30.23 -22.82
C TRP A 2 -21.37 -29.86 -24.02
N GLU A 3 -20.65 -30.82 -24.62
CA GLU A 3 -19.71 -30.59 -25.72
C GLU A 3 -20.33 -29.77 -26.88
N PRO A 4 -21.53 -30.06 -27.40
CA PRO A 4 -22.09 -29.27 -28.51
C PRO A 4 -22.32 -27.80 -28.11
N THR A 5 -22.73 -27.55 -26.87
CA THR A 5 -22.94 -26.20 -26.36
C THR A 5 -21.60 -25.47 -26.15
N CYS A 6 -20.58 -26.17 -25.66
CA CYS A 6 -19.22 -25.63 -25.50
C CYS A 6 -18.62 -25.24 -26.85
N ILE A 7 -18.75 -26.10 -27.87
CA ILE A 7 -18.30 -25.80 -29.23
C ILE A 7 -19.06 -24.61 -29.83
N ASP A 8 -20.39 -24.53 -29.63
CA ASP A 8 -21.19 -23.38 -30.08
C ASP A 8 -20.67 -22.04 -29.44
N ARG A 9 -20.32 -22.04 -28.16
CA ARG A 9 -19.73 -20.84 -27.48
C ARG A 9 -18.38 -20.48 -28.08
N ALA A 10 -17.49 -21.47 -28.28
CA ALA A 10 -16.20 -21.27 -28.92
C ALA A 10 -16.33 -20.72 -30.34
N ASN A 11 -17.28 -21.30 -31.14
CA ASN A 11 -17.54 -20.81 -32.47
C ASN A 11 -18.09 -19.39 -32.51
N SER A 12 -19.02 -19.05 -31.63
CA SER A 12 -19.60 -17.71 -31.53
C SER A 12 -18.54 -16.66 -31.20
N MET A 13 -17.67 -16.94 -30.26
CA MET A 13 -16.53 -16.09 -29.91
C MET A 13 -15.57 -15.95 -31.11
N PHE A 14 -15.17 -17.07 -31.71
CA PHE A 14 -14.24 -17.08 -32.82
C PHE A 14 -14.80 -16.29 -34.04
N GLU A 15 -16.01 -16.54 -34.47
CA GLU A 15 -16.63 -15.87 -35.63
C GLU A 15 -16.77 -14.36 -35.42
N ARG A 16 -17.03 -13.91 -34.18
CA ARG A 16 -17.09 -12.50 -33.82
C ARG A 16 -15.73 -11.84 -33.86
N ASP A 17 -14.69 -12.50 -33.30
CA ASP A 17 -13.44 -11.83 -32.90
C ASP A 17 -12.23 -12.21 -33.76
N LYS A 18 -12.33 -13.19 -34.66
CA LYS A 18 -11.21 -13.68 -35.49
C LYS A 18 -10.46 -12.59 -36.30
N ASN A 19 -11.19 -11.53 -36.68
CA ASN A 19 -10.61 -10.43 -37.47
C ASN A 19 -10.01 -9.28 -36.61
N HIS A 20 -9.99 -9.43 -35.29
CA HIS A 20 -9.38 -8.46 -34.40
C HIS A 20 -7.89 -8.82 -34.16
N PRO A 21 -6.92 -8.07 -34.70
CA PRO A 21 -5.50 -8.39 -34.54
C PRO A 21 -5.00 -8.20 -33.10
N SER A 22 -5.75 -7.47 -32.25
CA SER A 22 -5.45 -7.32 -30.82
C SER A 22 -5.78 -8.57 -30.00
N VAL A 23 -6.59 -9.49 -30.51
CA VAL A 23 -6.82 -10.80 -29.88
C VAL A 23 -5.63 -11.69 -30.17
N LEU A 24 -4.81 -11.98 -29.17
CA LEU A 24 -3.60 -12.80 -29.30
C LEU A 24 -3.80 -14.23 -28.80
N ILE A 25 -4.73 -14.45 -27.91
CA ILE A 25 -4.92 -15.69 -27.16
C ILE A 25 -6.42 -16.01 -27.12
N TRP A 26 -6.78 -17.28 -27.40
CA TRP A 26 -8.12 -17.79 -27.19
C TRP A 26 -8.23 -18.45 -25.82
N SER A 27 -9.05 -17.92 -24.92
CA SER A 27 -9.34 -18.52 -23.61
C SER A 27 -10.61 -19.35 -23.65
N LEU A 28 -10.57 -20.57 -23.10
CA LEU A 28 -11.64 -21.54 -23.20
C LEU A 28 -12.76 -21.37 -22.18
N GLY A 29 -12.54 -20.56 -21.15
CA GLY A 29 -13.54 -20.33 -20.11
C GLY A 29 -12.94 -19.77 -18.84
N ASN A 30 -13.73 -19.82 -17.76
CA ASN A 30 -13.37 -19.31 -16.46
C ASN A 30 -13.86 -20.23 -15.34
N GLU A 31 -13.01 -20.58 -14.37
CA GLU A 31 -13.32 -21.27 -13.12
C GLU A 31 -14.05 -22.62 -13.23
N SER A 32 -13.92 -23.31 -14.36
CA SER A 32 -14.49 -24.64 -14.55
C SER A 32 -13.41 -25.70 -14.54
N TYR A 33 -13.72 -26.91 -14.07
CA TYR A 33 -12.81 -28.03 -14.18
C TYR A 33 -12.48 -28.36 -15.64
N ALA A 34 -11.21 -28.58 -15.92
CA ALA A 34 -10.80 -29.11 -17.22
C ALA A 34 -11.35 -30.53 -17.40
N GLY A 35 -11.87 -30.79 -18.59
CA GLY A 35 -12.48 -32.07 -18.98
C GLY A 35 -12.58 -32.18 -20.48
N THR A 36 -13.22 -33.27 -20.95
CA THR A 36 -13.34 -33.58 -22.37
C THR A 36 -14.07 -32.51 -23.18
N ASP A 37 -15.08 -31.85 -22.60
CA ASP A 37 -15.85 -30.83 -23.31
C ASP A 37 -15.00 -29.55 -23.54
N ILE A 38 -14.17 -29.17 -22.56
CA ILE A 38 -13.21 -28.06 -22.69
C ILE A 38 -12.08 -28.45 -23.65
N ALA A 39 -11.58 -29.68 -23.58
CA ALA A 39 -10.60 -30.19 -24.54
C ALA A 39 -11.09 -30.06 -25.98
N ALA A 40 -12.35 -30.46 -26.24
CA ALA A 40 -12.96 -30.33 -27.55
C ALA A 40 -13.05 -28.87 -28.03
N MET A 41 -13.27 -27.89 -27.12
CA MET A 41 -13.21 -26.46 -27.45
C MET A 41 -11.82 -26.04 -27.90
N GLY A 42 -10.79 -26.49 -27.16
CA GLY A 42 -9.40 -26.21 -27.49
C GLY A 42 -9.01 -26.74 -28.87
N ASP A 43 -9.35 -28.00 -29.14
CA ASP A 43 -9.09 -28.64 -30.44
C ASP A 43 -9.84 -27.92 -31.54
N TYR A 44 -11.10 -27.54 -31.33
CA TYR A 44 -11.89 -26.75 -32.27
C TYR A 44 -11.22 -25.43 -32.63
N LEU A 45 -10.78 -24.65 -31.66
CA LEU A 45 -10.13 -23.34 -31.88
C LEU A 45 -8.78 -23.51 -32.57
N ARG A 46 -7.94 -24.48 -32.19
CA ARG A 46 -6.66 -24.77 -32.87
C ARG A 46 -6.87 -25.16 -34.34
N HIS A 47 -7.94 -25.90 -34.63
CA HIS A 47 -8.31 -26.23 -36.03
C HIS A 47 -8.75 -24.99 -36.81
N LYS A 48 -9.53 -24.11 -36.19
CA LYS A 48 -10.03 -22.88 -36.84
C LYS A 48 -8.96 -21.80 -37.00
N ASP A 49 -8.08 -21.70 -36.03
CA ASP A 49 -7.04 -20.68 -35.98
C ASP A 49 -5.71 -21.26 -35.44
N PRO A 50 -4.88 -21.81 -36.32
CA PRO A 50 -3.59 -22.33 -35.93
C PRO A 50 -2.54 -21.24 -35.63
N THR A 51 -2.90 -19.95 -35.74
CA THR A 51 -1.98 -18.80 -35.58
C THR A 51 -1.95 -18.24 -34.18
N ARG A 52 -2.99 -18.50 -33.37
CA ARG A 52 -3.12 -18.02 -31.98
C ARG A 52 -3.04 -19.16 -31.00
N VAL A 53 -2.47 -18.87 -29.84
CA VAL A 53 -2.37 -19.84 -28.73
C VAL A 53 -3.69 -19.97 -27.97
N VAL A 54 -3.86 -21.11 -27.34
CA VAL A 54 -5.03 -21.44 -26.53
C VAL A 54 -4.65 -21.42 -25.06
N HIS A 55 -5.48 -20.81 -24.25
CA HIS A 55 -5.32 -20.66 -22.80
C HIS A 55 -6.48 -21.31 -22.05
N TYR A 56 -6.15 -21.95 -20.92
CA TYR A 56 -7.14 -22.35 -19.92
C TYR A 56 -6.53 -22.55 -18.55
N GLU A 57 -6.99 -21.79 -17.54
CA GLU A 57 -6.49 -21.87 -16.17
C GLU A 57 -7.01 -23.07 -15.40
N GLY A 58 -8.21 -23.60 -15.77
CA GLY A 58 -8.87 -24.70 -15.07
C GLY A 58 -8.10 -26.02 -15.07
N VAL A 59 -7.05 -26.15 -15.89
CA VAL A 59 -6.11 -27.29 -15.84
C VAL A 59 -5.35 -27.36 -14.52
N THR A 60 -5.31 -26.27 -13.76
CA THR A 60 -4.69 -26.25 -12.42
C THR A 60 -5.36 -27.25 -11.48
N TRP A 61 -6.64 -27.48 -11.62
CA TRP A 61 -7.41 -28.45 -10.82
C TRP A 61 -7.50 -29.85 -11.42
N ASN A 62 -7.15 -29.99 -12.73
CA ASN A 62 -7.15 -31.30 -13.40
C ASN A 62 -6.01 -31.40 -14.40
N ARG A 63 -4.84 -31.78 -13.92
CA ARG A 63 -3.59 -31.83 -14.70
C ARG A 63 -3.55 -32.91 -15.78
N GLU A 64 -4.49 -33.85 -15.81
CA GLU A 64 -4.67 -34.79 -16.92
C GLU A 64 -4.95 -34.07 -18.24
N PHE A 65 -5.53 -32.87 -18.15
CA PHE A 65 -5.87 -32.02 -19.29
C PHE A 65 -4.86 -30.89 -19.54
N ASP A 66 -3.67 -30.96 -18.97
CA ASP A 66 -2.66 -29.90 -19.13
C ASP A 66 -2.26 -29.64 -20.60
N TYR A 67 -2.46 -30.62 -21.47
CA TYR A 67 -2.19 -30.53 -22.91
C TYR A 67 -3.12 -29.56 -23.67
N ILE A 68 -4.26 -29.15 -23.11
CA ILE A 68 -5.22 -28.29 -23.80
C ILE A 68 -4.83 -26.81 -23.76
N THR A 69 -3.93 -26.41 -22.91
CA THR A 69 -3.45 -25.02 -22.82
C THR A 69 -2.00 -24.90 -23.25
N ASP A 70 -1.67 -23.85 -23.99
CA ASP A 70 -0.31 -23.55 -24.40
C ASP A 70 0.44 -22.70 -23.34
N ILE A 71 -0.29 -22.23 -22.33
CA ILE A 71 0.18 -21.32 -21.29
C ILE A 71 -0.08 -21.94 -19.92
N GLU A 72 0.89 -21.93 -19.02
CA GLU A 72 0.64 -22.16 -17.60
C GLU A 72 -0.08 -20.94 -17.04
N SER A 73 -1.24 -21.17 -16.46
CA SER A 73 -2.05 -20.09 -15.91
C SER A 73 -2.65 -20.47 -14.57
N ARG A 74 -2.61 -19.54 -13.65
CA ARG A 74 -3.22 -19.71 -12.32
C ARG A 74 -3.95 -18.43 -11.92
N MET A 75 -5.06 -18.59 -11.24
CA MET A 75 -5.86 -17.50 -10.70
C MET A 75 -5.39 -17.21 -9.27
N TYR A 76 -5.02 -15.96 -8.98
CA TYR A 76 -4.58 -15.47 -7.65
C TYR A 76 -3.45 -16.28 -6.99
N ALA A 77 -2.59 -16.92 -7.78
CA ALA A 77 -1.40 -17.58 -7.24
C ALA A 77 -0.48 -16.55 -6.58
N LYS A 78 0.13 -16.93 -5.46
CA LYS A 78 1.03 -16.05 -4.73
C LYS A 78 2.39 -15.92 -5.44
N PRO A 79 3.10 -14.79 -5.28
CA PRO A 79 4.37 -14.55 -5.97
C PRO A 79 5.40 -15.68 -5.79
N HIS A 80 5.52 -16.25 -4.58
CA HIS A 80 6.45 -17.34 -4.32
C HIS A 80 6.06 -18.64 -5.02
N GLU A 81 4.77 -18.94 -5.19
CA GLU A 81 4.29 -20.14 -5.91
C GLU A 81 4.56 -20.01 -7.41
N ILE A 82 4.47 -18.78 -7.94
CA ILE A 82 4.81 -18.48 -9.34
C ILE A 82 6.33 -18.59 -9.53
N GLU A 83 7.11 -18.00 -8.63
CA GLU A 83 8.56 -18.02 -8.69
C GLU A 83 9.09 -19.47 -8.59
N GLU A 84 8.50 -20.31 -7.77
CA GLU A 84 8.82 -21.74 -7.70
C GLU A 84 8.62 -22.43 -9.07
N TYR A 85 7.49 -22.19 -9.74
CA TYR A 85 7.29 -22.72 -11.10
C TYR A 85 8.33 -22.20 -12.09
N LEU A 86 8.65 -20.90 -12.06
CA LEU A 86 9.60 -20.28 -12.99
C LEU A 86 11.04 -20.74 -12.80
N GLN A 87 11.41 -21.18 -11.59
CA GLN A 87 12.74 -21.69 -11.26
C GLN A 87 12.93 -23.20 -11.57
N ASN A 88 11.83 -23.94 -11.70
CA ASN A 88 11.87 -25.40 -11.87
C ASN A 88 11.64 -25.84 -13.34
N GLU A 89 12.47 -25.35 -14.25
CA GLU A 89 12.44 -25.68 -15.70
C GLU A 89 11.03 -25.57 -16.30
N PRO A 90 10.44 -24.36 -16.34
CA PRO A 90 9.09 -24.14 -16.84
C PRO A 90 8.94 -24.56 -18.30
N LYS A 91 7.93 -25.37 -18.58
CA LYS A 91 7.68 -25.89 -19.94
C LYS A 91 6.82 -24.96 -20.80
N LYS A 92 6.07 -24.07 -20.15
CA LYS A 92 5.14 -23.12 -20.78
C LYS A 92 5.40 -21.72 -20.26
N PRO A 93 5.13 -20.66 -21.04
CA PRO A 93 5.06 -19.31 -20.50
C PRO A 93 3.97 -19.22 -19.43
N TYR A 94 4.18 -18.37 -18.45
CA TYR A 94 3.27 -18.19 -17.31
C TYR A 94 2.47 -16.89 -17.42
N ILE A 95 1.16 -16.95 -17.22
CA ILE A 95 0.28 -15.79 -17.07
C ILE A 95 -0.63 -16.00 -15.86
N SER A 96 -0.74 -15.02 -14.97
CA SER A 96 -1.83 -14.99 -14.01
C SER A 96 -3.12 -14.52 -14.72
N CYS A 97 -4.07 -15.43 -14.91
CA CYS A 97 -5.34 -15.07 -15.60
C CYS A 97 -6.15 -14.03 -14.82
N GLU A 98 -6.03 -14.07 -13.50
CA GLU A 98 -6.48 -13.01 -12.60
C GLU A 98 -5.50 -12.88 -11.43
N TYR A 99 -5.19 -11.65 -11.04
CA TYR A 99 -4.40 -11.38 -9.85
C TYR A 99 -4.73 -9.99 -9.29
N MET A 100 -4.25 -9.68 -8.09
CA MET A 100 -4.35 -8.36 -7.47
C MET A 100 -5.78 -7.80 -7.48
N HIS A 101 -6.75 -8.62 -7.03
CA HIS A 101 -8.16 -8.24 -6.96
C HIS A 101 -8.33 -6.84 -6.35
N ALA A 102 -8.87 -5.90 -7.13
CA ALA A 102 -8.81 -4.47 -6.81
C ALA A 102 -9.97 -3.98 -5.92
N MET A 103 -10.69 -4.87 -5.27
CA MET A 103 -11.78 -4.52 -4.36
C MET A 103 -11.25 -3.82 -3.10
N GLY A 104 -11.91 -2.74 -2.71
CA GLY A 104 -11.61 -2.03 -1.47
C GLY A 104 -10.20 -1.46 -1.38
N ASN A 105 -9.55 -1.62 -0.24
CA ASN A 105 -8.17 -1.20 0.00
C ASN A 105 -7.20 -2.33 -0.37
N SER A 106 -6.90 -2.45 -1.65
CA SER A 106 -6.16 -3.56 -2.25
C SER A 106 -5.06 -3.08 -3.21
N VAL A 107 -4.51 -4.01 -4.01
CA VAL A 107 -3.41 -3.81 -4.98
C VAL A 107 -2.05 -3.50 -4.34
N GLY A 108 -1.96 -3.38 -3.02
CA GLY A 108 -0.67 -3.31 -2.33
C GLY A 108 0.12 -4.61 -2.48
N GLY A 109 1.44 -4.51 -2.71
CA GLY A 109 2.30 -5.68 -2.96
C GLY A 109 2.36 -6.11 -4.43
N LEU A 110 1.84 -5.32 -5.37
CA LEU A 110 1.94 -5.58 -6.80
C LEU A 110 3.41 -5.67 -7.26
N GLU A 111 4.32 -4.95 -6.61
CA GLU A 111 5.76 -5.02 -6.89
C GLU A 111 6.36 -6.41 -6.70
N LEU A 112 5.73 -7.28 -5.91
CA LEU A 112 6.18 -8.67 -5.75
C LEU A 112 5.92 -9.50 -6.99
N TYR A 113 4.93 -9.13 -7.79
CA TYR A 113 4.63 -9.77 -9.08
C TYR A 113 5.45 -9.16 -10.22
N THR A 114 5.57 -7.84 -10.30
CA THR A 114 6.37 -7.20 -11.35
C THR A 114 7.86 -7.55 -11.26
N LYS A 115 8.39 -7.85 -10.06
CA LYS A 115 9.75 -8.40 -9.89
C LYS A 115 9.98 -9.75 -10.57
N LEU A 116 8.93 -10.48 -10.92
CA LEU A 116 9.03 -11.76 -11.63
C LEU A 116 9.28 -11.57 -13.14
N GLU A 117 9.15 -10.36 -13.66
CA GLU A 117 9.49 -10.03 -15.08
C GLU A 117 10.93 -10.33 -15.45
N LYS A 118 11.82 -10.46 -14.45
CA LYS A 118 13.20 -10.96 -14.65
C LYS A 118 13.28 -12.39 -15.23
N TYR A 119 12.20 -13.18 -15.12
CA TYR A 119 12.13 -14.54 -15.64
C TYR A 119 11.55 -14.55 -17.05
N PRO A 120 12.27 -15.08 -18.09
CA PRO A 120 11.80 -15.03 -19.49
C PRO A 120 10.45 -15.72 -19.74
N HIS A 121 10.08 -16.68 -18.90
CA HIS A 121 8.78 -17.37 -19.01
C HIS A 121 7.62 -16.63 -18.32
N TYR A 122 7.89 -15.58 -17.54
CA TYR A 122 6.82 -14.79 -16.92
C TYR A 122 6.30 -13.75 -17.90
N GLN A 123 5.02 -13.81 -18.22
CA GLN A 123 4.36 -12.91 -19.18
C GLN A 123 3.44 -11.90 -18.50
N GLY A 124 3.38 -11.90 -17.17
CA GLY A 124 2.57 -10.97 -16.39
C GLY A 124 1.24 -11.54 -15.92
N GLY A 125 0.26 -10.67 -15.76
CA GLY A 125 -1.08 -11.02 -15.27
C GLY A 125 -2.12 -9.96 -15.56
N PHE A 126 -3.39 -10.32 -15.32
CA PHE A 126 -4.53 -9.44 -15.50
C PHE A 126 -5.12 -9.07 -14.14
N ILE A 127 -5.15 -7.77 -13.81
CA ILE A 127 -5.77 -7.29 -12.57
C ILE A 127 -7.28 -7.44 -12.68
N TRP A 128 -7.91 -8.09 -11.71
CA TRP A 128 -9.35 -8.11 -11.55
C TRP A 128 -9.79 -7.01 -10.57
N ASP A 129 -10.47 -5.90 -10.98
CA ASP A 129 -10.92 -5.60 -12.32
C ASP A 129 -10.49 -4.17 -12.71
N TYR A 130 -10.81 -3.72 -13.92
CA TYR A 130 -10.43 -2.39 -14.37
C TYR A 130 -11.40 -1.31 -13.87
N ILE A 131 -12.72 -1.56 -13.90
CA ILE A 131 -13.76 -0.56 -13.63
C ILE A 131 -14.78 -1.13 -12.65
N ASP A 132 -15.08 -0.40 -11.57
CA ASP A 132 -16.22 -0.73 -10.71
C ASP A 132 -17.49 -0.92 -11.52
N GLN A 133 -18.24 -1.99 -11.22
CA GLN A 133 -19.45 -2.39 -11.94
C GLN A 133 -20.72 -1.81 -11.29
N ALA A 134 -20.60 -0.73 -10.52
CA ALA A 134 -21.70 -0.03 -9.88
C ALA A 134 -22.65 0.63 -10.91
N LEU A 135 -23.93 0.72 -10.58
CA LEU A 135 -24.96 1.33 -11.40
C LEU A 135 -25.42 2.66 -10.82
N TYR A 136 -25.86 3.58 -11.68
CA TYR A 136 -26.48 4.81 -11.21
C TYR A 136 -27.89 4.56 -10.68
N GLN A 137 -28.14 4.98 -9.43
CA GLN A 137 -29.45 4.97 -8.78
C GLN A 137 -29.95 6.40 -8.60
N LYS A 138 -31.15 6.70 -9.11
CA LYS A 138 -31.80 8.00 -8.90
C LYS A 138 -32.56 7.99 -7.56
N LEU A 139 -32.29 8.98 -6.72
CA LEU A 139 -32.94 9.19 -5.42
C LEU A 139 -33.52 10.61 -5.37
N GLY A 140 -34.79 10.75 -5.79
CA GLY A 140 -35.40 12.08 -5.95
C GLY A 140 -34.64 12.89 -7.00
N ASP A 141 -34.10 14.04 -6.59
CA ASP A 141 -33.33 14.94 -7.47
C ASP A 141 -31.80 14.66 -7.47
N THR A 142 -31.36 13.64 -6.72
CA THR A 142 -29.95 13.23 -6.66
C THR A 142 -29.71 11.90 -7.34
N THR A 143 -28.47 11.67 -7.75
CA THR A 143 -28.02 10.40 -8.32
C THR A 143 -26.78 9.94 -7.55
N ARG A 144 -26.72 8.65 -7.24
CA ARG A 144 -25.53 8.01 -6.63
C ARG A 144 -25.12 6.77 -7.42
N LEU A 145 -23.88 6.35 -7.27
CA LEU A 145 -23.45 5.01 -7.62
C LEU A 145 -23.96 4.04 -6.54
N ALA A 146 -24.48 2.91 -6.95
CA ALA A 146 -25.14 1.94 -6.10
C ALA A 146 -24.74 0.51 -6.48
N TYR A 147 -24.78 -0.39 -5.49
CA TYR A 147 -24.40 -1.79 -5.62
C TYR A 147 -25.54 -2.75 -5.22
N GLY A 148 -25.26 -4.04 -5.19
CA GLY A 148 -26.24 -5.07 -4.88
C GLY A 148 -26.93 -4.87 -3.53
N GLY A 149 -28.26 -4.91 -3.51
CA GLY A 149 -29.11 -4.63 -2.36
C GLY A 149 -29.62 -3.19 -2.28
N ASP A 150 -28.97 -2.22 -2.90
CA ASP A 150 -29.42 -0.83 -2.94
C ASP A 150 -30.72 -0.65 -3.76
N PHE A 151 -30.99 -1.57 -4.67
CA PHE A 151 -32.20 -1.61 -5.50
C PHE A 151 -33.30 -2.50 -4.90
N ASN A 152 -33.22 -2.84 -3.60
CA ASN A 152 -34.09 -3.78 -2.90
C ASN A 152 -34.03 -5.22 -3.43
N ASP A 153 -32.99 -5.56 -4.14
CA ASP A 153 -32.69 -6.90 -4.63
C ASP A 153 -32.15 -7.79 -3.51
N ARG A 154 -32.57 -9.06 -3.53
CA ARG A 154 -32.16 -10.10 -2.57
C ARG A 154 -32.25 -11.47 -3.28
N PRO A 155 -31.24 -12.35 -3.13
CA PRO A 155 -29.93 -12.12 -2.49
C PRO A 155 -29.05 -11.15 -3.28
N SER A 156 -27.98 -10.63 -2.68
CA SER A 156 -27.01 -9.74 -3.32
C SER A 156 -25.64 -9.90 -2.66
N ASP A 157 -24.59 -9.60 -3.40
CA ASP A 157 -23.20 -9.62 -2.94
C ASP A 157 -22.72 -8.23 -2.48
N TYR A 158 -23.65 -7.30 -2.28
CA TYR A 158 -23.38 -5.92 -1.79
C TYR A 158 -22.31 -5.19 -2.60
N GLU A 159 -21.25 -4.71 -1.93
CA GLU A 159 -20.15 -3.97 -2.52
C GLU A 159 -19.20 -4.78 -3.43
N PHE A 160 -19.49 -6.06 -3.69
CA PHE A 160 -18.60 -6.93 -4.45
C PHE A 160 -18.38 -6.48 -5.92
N CYS A 161 -19.24 -5.60 -6.42
CA CYS A 161 -19.04 -4.94 -7.72
C CYS A 161 -18.05 -3.74 -7.67
N GLY A 162 -17.52 -3.40 -6.48
CA GLY A 162 -16.54 -2.33 -6.27
C GLY A 162 -15.10 -2.84 -6.35
N ASP A 163 -14.75 -3.51 -7.43
CA ASP A 163 -13.49 -4.23 -7.65
C ASP A 163 -12.59 -3.58 -8.72
N GLY A 164 -12.92 -2.35 -9.15
CA GLY A 164 -12.20 -1.64 -10.20
C GLY A 164 -10.96 -0.88 -9.72
N LEU A 165 -9.98 -0.75 -10.62
CA LEU A 165 -8.87 0.21 -10.51
C LEU A 165 -9.37 1.65 -10.67
N VAL A 166 -10.48 1.84 -11.35
CA VAL A 166 -11.18 3.12 -11.46
C VAL A 166 -12.62 2.96 -11.00
N PHE A 167 -13.19 4.04 -10.50
CA PHE A 167 -14.60 4.05 -10.10
C PHE A 167 -15.53 3.91 -11.32
N ALA A 168 -16.79 3.54 -11.09
CA ALA A 168 -17.77 3.31 -12.15
C ALA A 168 -18.01 4.55 -13.03
N ASP A 169 -17.79 5.76 -12.54
CA ASP A 169 -17.83 7.01 -13.30
C ASP A 169 -16.51 7.33 -14.03
N ARG A 170 -15.54 6.42 -14.00
CA ARG A 170 -14.19 6.55 -14.57
C ARG A 170 -13.24 7.45 -13.79
N THR A 171 -13.61 7.93 -12.62
CA THR A 171 -12.68 8.65 -11.73
C THR A 171 -11.57 7.69 -11.29
N ILE A 172 -10.33 8.17 -11.32
CA ILE A 172 -9.14 7.38 -10.97
C ILE A 172 -9.13 7.14 -9.45
N SER A 173 -9.00 5.87 -9.04
CA SER A 173 -8.83 5.51 -7.63
C SER A 173 -7.36 5.59 -7.20
N PRO A 174 -7.06 5.64 -5.89
CA PRO A 174 -5.69 5.58 -5.39
C PRO A 174 -4.90 4.35 -5.86
N LYS A 175 -5.56 3.21 -6.06
CA LYS A 175 -4.96 1.96 -6.55
C LYS A 175 -4.33 2.10 -7.94
N ALA A 176 -4.93 2.92 -8.80
CA ALA A 176 -4.43 3.17 -10.14
C ALA A 176 -3.07 3.90 -10.14
N GLN A 177 -2.71 4.63 -9.07
CA GLN A 177 -1.40 5.26 -8.95
C GLN A 177 -0.29 4.22 -8.75
N GLU A 178 -0.55 3.17 -7.96
CA GLU A 178 0.37 2.04 -7.79
C GLU A 178 0.60 1.32 -9.11
N VAL A 179 -0.48 1.02 -9.83
CA VAL A 179 -0.40 0.37 -11.14
C VAL A 179 0.35 1.25 -12.16
N LYS A 180 0.05 2.55 -12.21
CA LYS A 180 0.75 3.53 -13.06
C LYS A 180 2.26 3.45 -12.87
N HIS A 181 2.71 3.43 -11.61
CA HIS A 181 4.13 3.39 -11.28
C HIS A 181 4.77 2.05 -11.66
N LEU A 182 4.14 0.94 -11.28
CA LEU A 182 4.73 -0.39 -11.47
C LEU A 182 4.64 -0.93 -12.90
N TYR A 183 3.66 -0.46 -13.70
CA TYR A 183 3.51 -0.87 -15.10
C TYR A 183 4.25 0.05 -16.09
N ALA A 184 4.96 1.07 -15.59
CA ALA A 184 5.71 1.95 -16.45
C ALA A 184 6.91 1.24 -17.07
N ASP A 185 7.12 1.44 -18.38
CA ASP A 185 8.23 0.86 -19.14
C ASP A 185 9.59 1.40 -18.67
N ILE A 186 9.64 2.66 -18.21
CA ILE A 186 10.89 3.26 -17.75
C ILE A 186 10.90 3.27 -16.23
N LYS A 187 11.79 2.48 -15.62
CA LYS A 187 12.10 2.53 -14.20
C LYS A 187 12.99 3.73 -13.93
N ILE A 188 12.70 4.48 -12.87
CA ILE A 188 13.36 5.74 -12.54
C ILE A 188 13.92 5.63 -11.13
N GLU A 189 15.23 5.62 -10.99
CA GLU A 189 15.94 5.45 -9.71
C GLU A 189 16.87 6.65 -9.48
N PRO A 190 16.38 7.73 -8.85
CA PRO A 190 17.21 8.89 -8.52
C PRO A 190 18.12 8.62 -7.33
N ASP A 191 19.26 9.27 -7.31
CA ASP A 191 20.20 9.30 -6.19
C ASP A 191 20.79 10.71 -6.00
N GLU A 192 21.77 10.85 -5.09
CA GLU A 192 22.45 12.12 -4.82
C GLU A 192 23.27 12.66 -6.01
N THR A 193 23.60 11.82 -6.99
CA THR A 193 24.42 12.16 -8.15
C THR A 193 23.61 12.44 -9.40
N GLY A 194 22.40 11.87 -9.47
CA GLY A 194 21.55 12.01 -10.64
C GLY A 194 20.41 11.01 -10.68
N VAL A 195 20.26 10.32 -11.80
CA VAL A 195 19.19 9.33 -11.98
C VAL A 195 19.63 8.18 -12.89
N THR A 196 19.33 6.95 -12.49
CA THR A 196 19.41 5.79 -13.37
C THR A 196 18.03 5.57 -14.00
N LEU A 197 17.99 5.55 -15.33
CA LEU A 197 16.82 5.18 -16.11
C LEU A 197 17.05 3.80 -16.74
N THR A 198 16.12 2.87 -16.47
CA THR A 198 16.11 1.55 -17.11
C THR A 198 14.85 1.45 -17.97
N ASN A 199 15.03 1.30 -19.28
CA ASN A 199 13.94 1.18 -20.24
C ASN A 199 13.67 -0.29 -20.57
N ASP A 200 12.64 -0.85 -20.00
CA ASP A 200 12.18 -2.23 -20.25
C ASP A 200 11.33 -2.34 -21.54
N GLY A 201 10.99 -1.20 -22.16
CA GLY A 201 10.28 -1.15 -23.43
C GLY A 201 11.07 -1.82 -24.56
N LEU A 202 10.39 -2.52 -25.48
CA LEU A 202 11.02 -3.27 -26.56
C LEU A 202 11.35 -2.42 -27.80
N PHE A 203 10.62 -1.32 -28.03
CA PHE A 203 10.63 -0.63 -29.31
C PHE A 203 10.83 0.88 -29.21
N THR A 204 10.47 1.51 -28.07
CA THR A 204 10.46 2.96 -27.93
C THR A 204 11.54 3.44 -26.96
N ASN A 205 12.21 4.53 -27.32
CA ASN A 205 13.10 5.24 -26.42
C ASN A 205 12.36 6.38 -25.68
N SER A 206 13.05 7.08 -24.80
CA SER A 206 12.48 8.18 -24.00
C SER A 206 12.44 9.55 -24.71
N ALA A 207 12.70 9.64 -26.02
CA ALA A 207 12.81 10.92 -26.73
C ALA A 207 11.52 11.75 -26.76
N ASP A 208 10.36 11.10 -26.65
CA ASP A 208 9.04 11.75 -26.55
C ASP A 208 8.64 12.16 -25.13
N SER A 209 9.60 12.07 -24.20
CA SER A 209 9.46 12.50 -22.81
C SER A 209 10.47 13.57 -22.44
N TYR A 210 10.19 14.36 -21.40
CA TYR A 210 11.17 15.11 -20.63
C TYR A 210 11.10 14.67 -19.16
N PHE A 211 12.15 14.97 -18.39
CA PHE A 211 12.29 14.55 -17.01
C PHE A 211 12.48 15.77 -16.10
N THR A 212 11.64 15.91 -15.10
CA THR A 212 11.75 16.98 -14.09
C THR A 212 12.43 16.42 -12.84
N ALA A 213 13.66 16.84 -12.57
CA ALA A 213 14.35 16.49 -11.33
C ALA A 213 14.01 17.50 -10.23
N ARG A 214 13.65 16.99 -9.05
CA ARG A 214 13.32 17.76 -7.85
C ARG A 214 14.16 17.33 -6.68
N VAL A 215 14.53 18.26 -5.83
CA VAL A 215 15.05 17.99 -4.50
C VAL A 215 14.13 18.65 -3.49
N LEU A 216 13.59 17.86 -2.57
CA LEU A 216 12.77 18.37 -1.48
C LEU A 216 13.55 18.23 -0.16
N GLN A 217 13.45 19.22 0.69
CA GLN A 217 13.95 19.17 2.06
C GLN A 217 12.81 19.47 3.02
N ASP A 218 12.53 18.56 3.96
CA ASP A 218 11.42 18.65 4.90
C ASP A 218 10.07 18.97 4.20
N GLY A 219 9.81 18.29 3.08
CA GLY A 219 8.60 18.44 2.27
C GLY A 219 8.53 19.70 1.39
N LYS A 220 9.57 20.54 1.37
CA LYS A 220 9.62 21.75 0.53
C LYS A 220 10.57 21.55 -0.65
N VAL A 221 10.11 21.87 -1.84
CA VAL A 221 10.94 21.87 -3.04
C VAL A 221 12.02 22.96 -2.91
N VAL A 222 13.28 22.54 -2.89
CA VAL A 222 14.47 23.43 -2.85
C VAL A 222 15.19 23.51 -4.19
N PHE A 223 14.87 22.62 -5.11
CA PHE A 223 15.40 22.58 -6.47
C PHE A 223 14.38 21.91 -7.41
N GLU A 224 14.25 22.46 -8.64
CA GLU A 224 13.46 21.86 -9.71
C GLU A 224 14.07 22.26 -11.07
N LYS A 225 14.28 21.28 -11.97
CA LYS A 225 14.81 21.52 -13.29
C LYS A 225 14.42 20.41 -14.26
N ASP A 226 14.10 20.80 -15.51
CA ASP A 226 13.77 19.89 -16.59
C ASP A 226 15.03 19.45 -17.36
N TYR A 227 15.04 18.19 -17.78
CA TYR A 227 16.11 17.56 -18.55
C TYR A 227 15.54 16.73 -19.70
N GLN A 228 16.28 16.72 -20.82
CA GLN A 228 16.04 15.78 -21.90
C GLN A 228 17.03 14.61 -21.75
N LEU A 229 16.54 13.48 -21.23
CA LEU A 229 17.33 12.28 -20.99
C LEU A 229 16.87 11.17 -21.95
N ILE A 230 17.79 10.65 -22.74
CA ILE A 230 17.47 9.62 -23.74
C ILE A 230 18.09 8.29 -23.33
N VAL A 231 17.21 7.31 -23.08
CA VAL A 231 17.52 5.90 -22.84
C VAL A 231 16.88 5.06 -23.94
N LEU A 232 17.68 4.18 -24.57
CA LEU A 232 17.22 3.33 -25.67
C LEU A 232 16.40 2.14 -25.15
N PRO A 233 15.61 1.47 -26.02
CA PRO A 233 14.93 0.23 -25.64
C PRO A 233 15.91 -0.79 -25.06
N GLN A 234 15.55 -1.45 -23.98
CA GLN A 234 16.34 -2.47 -23.28
C GLN A 234 17.71 -1.96 -22.76
N GLU A 235 17.84 -0.64 -22.57
CA GLU A 235 19.04 0.01 -22.03
C GLU A 235 18.80 0.44 -20.58
N SER A 236 19.84 0.32 -19.73
CA SER A 236 19.92 0.97 -18.43
C SER A 236 21.08 1.95 -18.43
N LYS A 237 20.83 3.21 -18.05
CA LYS A 237 21.82 4.28 -18.10
C LYS A 237 21.68 5.25 -16.96
N HIS A 238 22.82 5.56 -16.32
CA HIS A 238 22.88 6.64 -15.34
C HIS A 238 23.16 7.98 -16.03
N PHE A 239 22.48 9.02 -15.58
CA PHE A 239 22.65 10.40 -15.99
C PHE A 239 23.05 11.24 -14.78
N ASP A 240 24.28 11.80 -14.82
CA ASP A 240 24.75 12.73 -13.80
C ASP A 240 23.93 14.03 -13.87
N LEU A 241 23.38 14.45 -12.76
CA LEU A 241 22.62 15.70 -12.63
C LEU A 241 23.26 16.56 -11.53
N GLU A 242 23.35 17.87 -11.78
CA GLU A 242 23.84 18.81 -10.79
C GLU A 242 22.73 19.11 -9.75
N LEU A 243 22.60 18.24 -8.75
CA LEU A 243 21.60 18.33 -7.70
C LEU A 243 22.20 18.97 -6.44
N PRO A 244 21.44 19.81 -5.70
CA PRO A 244 21.84 20.23 -4.35
C PRO A 244 21.84 19.03 -3.41
N LEU A 245 22.79 19.04 -2.44
CA LEU A 245 23.00 17.96 -1.47
C LEU A 245 22.73 18.47 -0.03
N PRO A 246 21.48 18.71 0.38
CA PRO A 246 21.16 19.04 1.76
C PRO A 246 21.65 17.92 2.71
N LYS A 247 22.14 18.30 3.91
CA LYS A 247 22.70 17.35 4.88
C LYS A 247 21.94 17.36 6.21
N THR A 248 20.70 17.85 6.22
CA THR A 248 19.84 17.93 7.41
C THR A 248 18.39 17.63 7.04
N GLY A 249 17.62 17.13 7.99
CA GLY A 249 16.19 16.83 7.81
C GLY A 249 15.91 15.60 6.96
N GLU A 250 14.75 15.57 6.36
CA GLU A 250 14.38 14.57 5.34
C GLU A 250 14.66 15.18 3.96
N VAL A 251 15.45 14.49 3.14
CA VAL A 251 15.76 14.91 1.78
C VAL A 251 15.21 13.88 0.81
N ILE A 252 14.44 14.33 -0.18
CA ILE A 252 13.87 13.49 -1.22
C ILE A 252 14.48 13.93 -2.56
N TYR A 253 15.12 13.00 -3.24
CA TYR A 253 15.48 13.13 -4.65
C TYR A 253 14.37 12.47 -5.46
N GLU A 254 13.70 13.26 -6.29
CA GLU A 254 12.59 12.82 -7.12
C GLU A 254 12.86 13.16 -8.58
N VAL A 255 12.58 12.23 -9.48
CA VAL A 255 12.59 12.49 -10.92
C VAL A 255 11.27 12.02 -11.52
N GLN A 256 10.57 12.91 -12.21
CA GLN A 256 9.29 12.67 -12.86
C GLN A 256 9.47 12.62 -14.37
N GLN A 257 8.85 11.67 -15.04
CA GLN A 257 8.77 11.56 -16.51
C GLN A 257 7.48 12.18 -17.01
N HIS A 258 7.55 13.08 -17.98
CA HIS A 258 6.40 13.75 -18.58
C HIS A 258 6.38 13.59 -20.09
N LEU A 259 5.17 13.58 -20.67
CA LEU A 259 4.99 13.70 -22.13
C LEU A 259 5.53 15.04 -22.63
N ALA A 260 6.42 14.99 -23.64
CA ALA A 260 6.94 16.20 -24.28
C ALA A 260 5.95 16.82 -25.28
N LYS A 261 5.00 16.04 -25.80
CA LYS A 261 4.01 16.48 -26.79
C LYS A 261 2.65 15.84 -26.56
N ASP A 262 1.60 16.40 -27.17
CA ASP A 262 0.25 15.83 -27.14
C ASP A 262 0.25 14.43 -27.79
N THR A 263 -0.51 13.51 -27.18
CA THR A 263 -0.81 12.19 -27.70
C THR A 263 -2.33 12.01 -27.85
N ALA A 264 -2.78 10.86 -28.39
CA ALA A 264 -4.19 10.56 -28.50
C ALA A 264 -4.89 10.38 -27.13
N TRP A 265 -4.12 10.07 -26.07
CA TRP A 265 -4.63 9.71 -24.74
C TRP A 265 -4.32 10.75 -23.64
N ALA A 266 -3.31 11.63 -23.81
CA ALA A 266 -3.00 12.70 -22.86
C ALA A 266 -2.33 13.90 -23.52
N LYS A 267 -2.33 15.04 -22.81
CA LYS A 267 -1.69 16.28 -23.23
C LYS A 267 -0.22 16.32 -22.83
N ALA A 268 0.57 17.13 -23.54
CA ALA A 268 1.93 17.46 -23.13
C ALA A 268 1.96 17.91 -21.66
N GLY A 269 3.00 17.50 -20.94
CA GLY A 269 3.12 17.72 -19.50
C GLY A 269 2.43 16.67 -18.61
N PHE A 270 1.69 15.72 -19.18
CA PHE A 270 1.13 14.62 -18.38
C PHE A 270 2.27 13.78 -17.76
N GLU A 271 2.21 13.60 -16.43
CA GLU A 271 3.17 12.73 -15.71
C GLU A 271 2.90 11.26 -16.03
N ILE A 272 3.88 10.62 -16.68
CA ILE A 272 3.80 9.20 -17.04
C ILE A 272 4.21 8.35 -15.84
N ASN A 273 5.33 8.69 -15.21
CA ASN A 273 5.92 7.95 -14.11
C ASN A 273 6.80 8.85 -13.25
N PHE A 274 7.19 8.38 -12.08
CA PHE A 274 8.19 9.02 -11.23
C PHE A 274 9.01 7.99 -10.46
N GLY A 275 10.17 8.39 -9.98
CA GLY A 275 10.95 7.65 -9.00
C GLY A 275 11.43 8.59 -7.92
N GLN A 276 11.66 8.06 -6.71
CA GLN A 276 12.17 8.87 -5.61
C GLN A 276 13.07 8.06 -4.69
N THR A 277 14.05 8.76 -4.12
CA THR A 277 14.91 8.23 -3.06
C THR A 277 14.85 9.15 -1.86
N VAL A 278 14.59 8.58 -0.68
CA VAL A 278 14.41 9.33 0.56
C VAL A 278 15.60 9.09 1.48
N ILE A 279 16.29 10.17 1.84
CA ILE A 279 17.39 10.16 2.80
C ILE A 279 16.93 10.90 4.07
N ARG A 280 16.95 10.20 5.19
CA ARG A 280 16.59 10.78 6.49
C ARG A 280 17.84 10.97 7.31
N TYR A 281 18.23 12.23 7.52
CA TYR A 281 19.29 12.56 8.46
C TYR A 281 18.75 12.48 9.89
N ALA A 282 19.59 12.05 10.81
CA ALA A 282 19.21 11.96 12.21
C ALA A 282 18.68 13.32 12.70
N LEU A 283 17.52 13.29 13.34
CA LEU A 283 17.02 14.48 14.03
C LEU A 283 18.01 14.85 15.13
N PRO A 284 18.20 16.16 15.39
CA PRO A 284 19.03 16.58 16.52
C PRO A 284 18.57 15.89 17.80
N GLU A 285 19.49 15.30 18.53
CA GLU A 285 19.16 14.72 19.82
C GLU A 285 18.48 15.77 20.72
N PHE A 286 17.45 15.33 21.45
CA PHE A 286 16.79 16.16 22.44
C PHE A 286 17.81 16.58 23.49
N LYS A 287 18.22 17.84 23.48
CA LYS A 287 19.09 18.43 24.47
C LYS A 287 18.24 19.20 25.47
N ALA A 288 18.11 18.64 26.66
CA ALA A 288 17.45 19.29 27.79
C ALA A 288 18.13 20.60 28.16
N GLN A 289 17.35 21.63 28.46
CA GLN A 289 17.87 22.97 28.83
C GLN A 289 17.15 23.51 30.05
N GLY A 290 17.81 24.39 30.76
CA GLY A 290 17.28 25.02 31.97
C GLY A 290 17.18 24.01 33.14
N THR A 291 16.53 24.43 34.23
CA THR A 291 16.27 23.55 35.37
C THR A 291 14.83 23.66 35.80
N PRO A 292 14.02 22.61 35.64
CA PRO A 292 12.61 22.63 36.03
C PRO A 292 12.49 22.54 37.56
N LYS A 293 11.42 23.11 38.11
CA LYS A 293 11.02 22.92 39.51
C LYS A 293 10.16 21.68 39.61
N VAL A 294 10.37 20.84 40.63
CA VAL A 294 9.64 19.61 40.88
C VAL A 294 8.91 19.69 42.21
N ALA A 295 7.64 19.31 42.20
CA ALA A 295 6.82 19.14 43.37
C ALA A 295 6.28 17.70 43.42
N MET A 296 6.66 16.94 44.44
CA MET A 296 6.22 15.56 44.63
C MET A 296 5.01 15.55 45.56
N GLY A 297 3.81 15.45 45.00
CA GLY A 297 2.58 15.25 45.77
C GLY A 297 2.26 13.77 45.96
N ASP A 298 1.24 13.48 46.77
CA ASP A 298 0.81 12.09 47.02
C ASP A 298 0.21 11.42 45.76
N VAL A 299 -0.55 12.18 44.97
CA VAL A 299 -1.28 11.68 43.80
C VAL A 299 -0.59 12.08 42.47
N ASN A 300 0.10 13.22 42.46
CA ASN A 300 0.67 13.81 41.26
C ASN A 300 2.12 14.25 41.43
N ILE A 301 2.80 14.34 40.31
CA ILE A 301 4.13 14.94 40.15
C ILE A 301 3.93 16.21 39.33
N GLY A 302 4.22 17.37 39.95
CA GLY A 302 4.20 18.66 39.28
C GLY A 302 5.63 19.05 38.83
N ILE A 303 5.76 19.44 37.55
CA ILE A 303 7.00 19.94 36.96
C ILE A 303 6.70 21.30 36.36
N SER A 304 7.44 22.33 36.75
CA SER A 304 7.12 23.70 36.33
C SER A 304 8.34 24.55 36.04
N GLY A 305 8.16 25.62 35.31
CA GLY A 305 9.13 26.64 35.01
C GLY A 305 8.48 28.01 34.82
N LYS A 306 9.17 28.93 34.13
CA LYS A 306 8.72 30.32 34.00
C LYS A 306 7.33 30.45 33.32
N ASN A 307 7.08 29.68 32.29
CA ASN A 307 5.87 29.81 31.47
C ASN A 307 5.19 28.47 31.17
N PHE A 308 5.49 27.43 31.97
CA PHE A 308 4.88 26.10 31.79
C PHE A 308 4.60 25.41 33.10
N GLU A 309 3.60 24.56 33.08
CA GLU A 309 3.24 23.62 34.13
C GLU A 309 2.89 22.26 33.53
N VAL A 310 3.50 21.20 34.03
CA VAL A 310 3.26 19.80 33.64
C VAL A 310 2.80 19.06 34.89
N LEU A 311 1.70 18.35 34.79
CA LEU A 311 1.20 17.51 35.86
C LEU A 311 1.08 16.06 35.38
N LEU A 312 1.74 15.15 36.08
CA LEU A 312 1.79 13.72 35.81
C LEU A 312 1.11 12.97 36.97
N SER A 313 0.20 12.07 36.68
CA SER A 313 -0.52 11.31 37.70
C SER A 313 0.24 10.06 38.11
N LYS A 314 0.35 9.82 39.43
CA LYS A 314 0.90 8.58 40.00
C LYS A 314 -0.09 7.41 39.91
N ASP A 315 -1.39 7.71 40.05
CA ASP A 315 -2.45 6.71 40.06
C ASP A 315 -2.92 6.31 38.66
N LYS A 316 -3.25 7.30 37.84
CA LYS A 316 -3.76 7.05 36.47
C LYS A 316 -2.66 6.73 35.45
N GLY A 317 -1.43 7.10 35.80
CA GLY A 317 -0.32 7.10 34.87
C GLY A 317 -0.40 8.25 33.85
N GLY A 318 0.76 8.75 33.41
CA GLY A 318 0.88 9.70 32.33
C GLY A 318 0.48 11.14 32.62
N LEU A 319 0.43 11.92 31.56
CA LEU A 319 0.26 13.38 31.56
C LEU A 319 -1.21 13.76 31.75
N VAL A 320 -1.55 14.46 32.81
CA VAL A 320 -2.91 14.90 33.11
C VAL A 320 -3.15 16.40 32.87
N SER A 321 -2.09 17.19 32.83
CA SER A 321 -2.16 18.61 32.47
C SER A 321 -0.85 19.05 31.84
N LEU A 322 -0.93 19.83 30.77
CA LEU A 322 0.18 20.50 30.11
C LEU A 322 -0.24 21.92 29.79
N LYS A 323 0.33 22.88 30.54
CA LYS A 323 0.01 24.29 30.34
C LYS A 323 1.22 25.07 29.88
N TYR A 324 0.99 25.97 28.93
CA TYR A 324 1.92 27.00 28.54
C TYR A 324 1.27 28.37 28.70
N SER A 325 1.91 29.28 29.42
CA SER A 325 1.36 30.63 29.75
C SER A 325 -0.05 30.57 30.31
N GLY A 326 -0.34 29.58 31.17
CA GLY A 326 -1.64 29.36 31.79
C GLY A 326 -2.70 28.67 30.93
N GLN A 327 -2.41 28.37 29.66
CA GLN A 327 -3.34 27.74 28.74
C GLN A 327 -3.16 26.22 28.72
N GLU A 328 -4.23 25.47 28.96
CA GLU A 328 -4.24 24.01 28.96
C GLU A 328 -4.26 23.42 27.54
N PHE A 329 -3.38 22.44 27.29
CA PHE A 329 -3.24 21.75 26.01
C PHE A 329 -3.75 20.30 26.04
N ILE A 330 -3.95 19.69 27.20
CA ILE A 330 -4.39 18.30 27.33
C ILE A 330 -5.80 18.26 27.87
N THR A 331 -6.73 17.66 27.14
CA THR A 331 -8.12 17.48 27.57
C THR A 331 -8.40 16.08 28.15
N ARG A 332 -7.48 15.14 27.93
CA ARG A 332 -7.54 13.78 28.47
C ARG A 332 -6.11 13.23 28.60
N THR A 333 -5.86 12.47 29.68
CA THR A 333 -4.61 11.73 29.84
C THR A 333 -4.34 10.88 28.59
N PRO A 334 -3.13 10.95 27.99
CA PRO A 334 -2.76 10.12 26.86
C PRO A 334 -2.97 8.64 27.15
N GLN A 335 -3.48 7.92 26.16
CA GLN A 335 -3.75 6.50 26.28
C GLN A 335 -2.88 5.69 25.32
N LEU A 336 -2.48 4.50 25.73
CA LEU A 336 -1.85 3.53 24.83
C LEU A 336 -2.82 3.13 23.74
N LEU A 337 -2.36 3.18 22.49
CA LEU A 337 -3.16 2.87 21.31
C LEU A 337 -2.62 1.60 20.66
N PHE A 338 -3.47 0.57 20.57
CA PHE A 338 -3.16 -0.72 19.93
C PHE A 338 -4.17 -1.09 18.84
N TRP A 339 -5.20 -0.26 18.63
CA TRP A 339 -6.28 -0.55 17.70
C TRP A 339 -6.56 0.63 16.78
N ARG A 340 -6.90 0.33 15.55
CA ARG A 340 -7.40 1.28 14.54
C ARG A 340 -8.69 0.76 13.92
N PRO A 341 -9.50 1.60 13.25
CA PRO A 341 -10.60 1.11 12.43
C PRO A 341 -10.10 0.06 11.42
N MET A 342 -10.86 -1.02 11.28
CA MET A 342 -10.52 -2.11 10.37
C MET A 342 -10.68 -1.67 8.91
N THR A 343 -9.70 -2.03 8.08
CA THR A 343 -9.81 -1.96 6.63
C THR A 343 -10.58 -3.17 6.08
N ASP A 344 -10.90 -3.17 4.80
CA ASP A 344 -11.51 -4.33 4.14
C ASP A 344 -10.60 -5.56 4.18
N ASN A 345 -9.29 -5.35 4.02
CA ASN A 345 -8.28 -6.39 4.17
C ASN A 345 -8.30 -7.01 5.57
N ASP A 346 -8.38 -6.19 6.63
CA ASP A 346 -8.47 -6.70 8.00
C ASP A 346 -9.71 -7.58 8.20
N ARG A 347 -10.84 -7.18 7.61
CA ARG A 347 -12.10 -7.95 7.65
C ARG A 347 -11.99 -9.25 6.86
N GLY A 348 -11.50 -9.17 5.61
CA GLY A 348 -11.35 -10.31 4.72
C GLY A 348 -10.39 -11.38 5.26
N CYS A 349 -9.31 -10.94 5.95
CA CYS A 349 -8.33 -11.85 6.58
C CYS A 349 -8.72 -12.32 7.98
N GLY A 350 -9.89 -11.93 8.52
CA GLY A 350 -10.32 -12.35 9.86
C GLY A 350 -9.58 -11.65 11.02
N HIS A 351 -8.79 -10.61 10.75
CA HIS A 351 -7.97 -9.92 11.75
C HIS A 351 -8.80 -9.32 12.89
N GLY A 352 -10.07 -9.01 12.66
CA GLY A 352 -11.00 -8.57 13.70
C GLY A 352 -11.18 -9.57 14.82
N PHE A 353 -11.05 -10.88 14.54
CA PHE A 353 -11.09 -11.95 15.55
C PHE A 353 -9.69 -12.28 16.06
N GLU A 354 -8.74 -12.54 15.19
CA GLU A 354 -7.39 -12.97 15.55
C GLU A 354 -6.66 -11.94 16.43
N ARG A 355 -6.90 -10.65 16.18
CA ARG A 355 -6.25 -9.54 16.86
C ARG A 355 -7.15 -8.82 17.86
N ALA A 356 -8.36 -9.35 18.14
CA ALA A 356 -9.38 -8.71 18.99
C ALA A 356 -8.88 -8.31 20.39
N MET A 357 -7.90 -9.05 20.95
CA MET A 357 -7.31 -8.74 22.26
C MET A 357 -6.71 -7.34 22.33
N TRP A 358 -6.25 -6.79 21.20
CA TRP A 358 -5.65 -5.46 21.14
C TRP A 358 -6.68 -4.32 21.27
N LEU A 359 -7.96 -4.57 21.00
CA LEU A 359 -9.02 -3.57 21.07
C LEU A 359 -9.15 -2.95 22.48
N GLY A 360 -8.97 -3.78 23.51
CA GLY A 360 -9.05 -3.37 24.91
C GLY A 360 -7.69 -3.12 25.58
N ALA A 361 -6.59 -3.53 24.95
CA ALA A 361 -5.28 -3.59 25.59
C ALA A 361 -4.83 -2.24 26.15
N GLY A 362 -4.92 -1.15 25.39
CA GLY A 362 -4.54 0.18 25.85
C GLY A 362 -5.50 0.76 26.88
N LYS A 363 -6.81 0.56 26.67
CA LYS A 363 -7.86 1.11 27.55
C LYS A 363 -7.82 0.55 28.98
N PHE A 364 -7.46 -0.73 29.11
CA PHE A 364 -7.45 -1.44 30.38
C PHE A 364 -6.03 -1.72 30.90
N ALA A 365 -5.01 -1.09 30.31
CA ALA A 365 -3.65 -1.14 30.81
C ALA A 365 -3.58 -0.55 32.23
N LYS A 366 -2.77 -1.16 33.10
CA LYS A 366 -2.58 -0.73 34.50
C LYS A 366 -1.15 -0.31 34.72
N VAL A 367 -0.95 0.79 35.42
CA VAL A 367 0.38 1.17 35.92
C VAL A 367 0.79 0.19 37.02
N VAL A 368 1.92 -0.47 36.81
CA VAL A 368 2.52 -1.43 37.76
C VAL A 368 3.83 -0.94 38.35
N ASP A 369 4.50 0.02 37.70
CA ASP A 369 5.70 0.67 38.21
C ASP A 369 5.76 2.12 37.76
N LEU A 370 6.36 2.97 38.61
CA LEU A 370 6.61 4.38 38.41
C LEU A 370 7.98 4.74 38.91
N GLN A 371 8.80 5.31 38.05
CA GLN A 371 10.14 5.79 38.39
C GLN A 371 10.26 7.29 38.09
N VAL A 372 10.88 8.03 39.00
CA VAL A 372 11.17 9.46 38.84
C VAL A 372 12.64 9.69 39.03
N ALA A 373 13.31 10.28 38.03
CA ALA A 373 14.71 10.58 38.06
C ALA A 373 14.97 12.04 37.74
N SER A 374 15.73 12.72 38.60
CA SER A 374 16.23 14.05 38.29
C SER A 374 17.49 13.92 37.43
N LYS A 375 17.51 14.66 36.32
CA LYS A 375 18.63 14.82 35.40
C LYS A 375 19.20 16.25 35.54
N GLU A 376 20.33 16.54 34.97
CA GLU A 376 20.97 17.85 35.06
C GLU A 376 20.06 19.01 34.63
N HIS A 377 19.32 18.84 33.54
CA HIS A 377 18.44 19.86 32.95
C HIS A 377 17.02 19.41 32.76
N ALA A 378 16.62 18.27 33.31
CA ALA A 378 15.30 17.69 33.09
C ALA A 378 14.84 16.82 34.25
N VAL A 379 13.54 16.49 34.25
CA VAL A 379 12.97 15.43 35.10
C VAL A 379 12.42 14.36 34.20
N GLU A 380 12.83 13.14 34.48
CA GLU A 380 12.33 11.93 33.78
C GLU A 380 11.32 11.22 34.66
N VAL A 381 10.15 10.93 34.10
CA VAL A 381 9.08 10.17 34.74
C VAL A 381 8.73 9.01 33.84
N SER A 382 8.98 7.79 34.31
CA SER A 382 8.77 6.55 33.53
C SER A 382 7.68 5.71 34.18
N TYR A 383 6.71 5.30 33.39
CA TYR A 383 5.64 4.39 33.79
C TYR A 383 5.82 3.05 33.10
N THR A 384 5.65 1.96 33.83
CA THR A 384 5.48 0.62 33.26
C THR A 384 3.99 0.25 33.35
N TYR A 385 3.40 0.01 32.20
CA TYR A 385 2.01 -0.45 32.09
C TYR A 385 1.99 -1.94 31.83
N GLU A 386 1.19 -2.68 32.59
CA GLU A 386 0.82 -4.06 32.31
C GLU A 386 -0.43 -4.06 31.46
N LEU A 387 -0.39 -4.83 30.36
CA LEU A 387 -1.51 -4.99 29.44
C LEU A 387 -2.40 -6.17 29.90
N PRO A 388 -3.75 -6.06 29.75
CA PRO A 388 -4.70 -7.13 30.10
C PRO A 388 -4.69 -8.25 29.04
N LEU A 389 -3.56 -8.88 28.87
CA LEU A 389 -3.34 -9.93 27.87
C LEU A 389 -3.03 -11.28 28.56
N PRO A 390 -3.19 -12.42 27.86
CA PRO A 390 -2.89 -13.75 28.43
C PRO A 390 -1.47 -13.94 28.95
N LYS A 391 -0.53 -13.12 28.50
CA LYS A 391 0.87 -13.06 28.97
C LYS A 391 1.12 -11.72 29.63
N GLN A 392 2.04 -11.71 30.59
CA GLN A 392 2.49 -10.46 31.25
C GLN A 392 3.23 -9.57 30.24
N ALA A 393 2.48 -8.93 29.36
CA ALA A 393 3.01 -7.98 28.39
C ALA A 393 3.03 -6.58 29.01
N THR A 394 4.13 -5.87 28.84
CA THR A 394 4.31 -4.51 29.37
C THR A 394 4.67 -3.50 28.31
N VAL A 395 4.35 -2.24 28.58
CA VAL A 395 4.79 -1.06 27.81
C VAL A 395 5.42 -0.07 28.77
N GLN A 396 6.56 0.46 28.41
CA GLN A 396 7.17 1.57 29.11
C GLN A 396 6.87 2.89 28.40
N VAL A 397 6.39 3.89 29.15
CA VAL A 397 6.20 5.26 28.65
C VAL A 397 6.98 6.21 29.53
N THR A 398 7.88 6.96 28.90
CA THR A 398 8.77 7.91 29.58
C THR A 398 8.48 9.32 29.13
N TYR A 399 8.28 10.21 30.08
CA TYR A 399 8.17 11.65 29.89
C TYR A 399 9.43 12.33 30.40
N LEU A 400 10.18 13.01 29.53
CA LEU A 400 11.33 13.80 29.89
C LEU A 400 11.00 15.29 29.75
N VAL A 401 10.88 16.00 30.86
CA VAL A 401 10.47 17.42 30.91
C VAL A 401 11.68 18.28 31.27
N ASP A 402 12.08 19.21 30.39
CA ASP A 402 13.18 20.11 30.62
C ASP A 402 12.77 21.45 31.27
N GLY A 403 13.75 22.28 31.65
CA GLY A 403 13.51 23.58 32.29
C GLY A 403 12.91 24.64 31.35
N THR A 404 12.81 24.40 30.05
CA THR A 404 12.14 25.27 29.07
C THR A 404 10.68 24.89 28.86
N GLY A 405 10.26 23.73 29.36
CA GLY A 405 8.92 23.18 29.19
C GLY A 405 8.77 22.25 27.98
N LYS A 406 9.85 21.89 27.32
CA LYS A 406 9.79 20.84 26.30
C LYS A 406 9.53 19.49 26.97
N VAL A 407 8.58 18.74 26.46
CA VAL A 407 8.24 17.40 26.90
C VAL A 407 8.59 16.41 25.80
N ASN A 408 9.64 15.63 26.02
CA ASN A 408 9.95 14.50 25.14
C ASN A 408 9.23 13.25 25.67
N VAL A 409 8.44 12.59 24.80
CA VAL A 409 7.68 11.41 25.18
C VAL A 409 8.16 10.23 24.36
N SER A 410 8.52 9.14 25.02
CA SER A 410 8.85 7.88 24.35
C SER A 410 7.97 6.75 24.88
N ALA A 411 7.52 5.88 23.98
CA ALA A 411 6.79 4.66 24.31
C ALA A 411 7.54 3.47 23.71
N LYS A 412 7.79 2.45 24.55
CA LYS A 412 8.51 1.25 24.14
C LYS A 412 7.70 0.02 24.43
N TYR A 413 7.34 -0.72 23.38
CA TYR A 413 6.77 -2.05 23.44
C TYR A 413 7.81 -3.05 22.89
N PRO A 414 8.28 -4.02 23.69
CA PRO A 414 9.38 -4.89 23.28
C PRO A 414 9.00 -5.97 22.25
N GLY A 415 7.68 -6.19 22.05
CA GLY A 415 7.18 -7.32 21.28
C GLY A 415 7.16 -8.62 22.09
N TYR A 416 6.22 -9.50 21.75
CA TYR A 416 6.08 -10.84 22.39
C TYR A 416 5.74 -11.84 21.30
N PRO A 417 6.62 -12.82 21.03
CA PRO A 417 6.51 -13.73 19.86
C PRO A 417 5.21 -14.53 19.77
N ASP A 418 4.57 -14.80 20.92
CA ASP A 418 3.35 -15.62 20.99
C ASP A 418 2.06 -14.78 21.00
N LEU A 419 2.17 -13.45 20.81
CA LEU A 419 1.02 -12.58 20.63
C LEU A 419 0.82 -12.26 19.14
N PRO A 420 -0.44 -12.09 18.69
CA PRO A 420 -0.68 -11.70 17.31
C PRO A 420 -0.08 -10.32 17.00
N SER A 421 0.22 -10.08 15.73
CA SER A 421 0.76 -8.79 15.27
C SER A 421 -0.15 -7.61 15.65
N LEU A 422 0.47 -6.47 15.94
CA LEU A 422 -0.24 -5.26 16.34
C LEU A 422 -0.98 -4.62 15.15
N PRO A 423 -2.27 -4.26 15.28
CA PRO A 423 -2.94 -3.40 14.30
C PRO A 423 -2.31 -2.01 14.19
N THR A 424 -1.88 -1.48 15.32
CA THR A 424 -1.13 -0.22 15.44
C THR A 424 -0.41 -0.16 16.78
N PHE A 425 0.53 0.78 16.94
CA PHE A 425 1.14 1.08 18.24
C PHE A 425 1.43 2.58 18.36
N GLY A 426 1.04 3.18 19.50
CA GLY A 426 1.31 4.57 19.77
C GLY A 426 0.69 5.07 21.07
N LEU A 427 0.67 6.40 21.20
CA LEU A 427 -0.04 7.14 22.26
C LEU A 427 -1.06 8.08 21.61
N GLU A 428 -2.27 8.00 22.08
CA GLU A 428 -3.35 8.91 21.68
C GLU A 428 -3.38 10.12 22.62
N PHE A 429 -3.14 11.31 22.05
CA PHE A 429 -3.29 12.59 22.73
C PHE A 429 -4.60 13.25 22.33
N LYS A 430 -5.27 13.92 23.27
CA LYS A 430 -6.47 14.70 22.99
C LYS A 430 -6.25 16.16 23.38
N LEU A 431 -6.30 17.02 22.37
CA LEU A 431 -6.12 18.46 22.51
C LEU A 431 -7.44 19.20 22.22
N PRO A 432 -7.61 20.47 22.66
CA PRO A 432 -8.72 21.31 22.24
C PRO A 432 -8.71 21.54 20.71
N ALA A 433 -9.87 21.47 20.06
CA ALA A 433 -10.02 21.60 18.61
C ALA A 433 -9.50 22.94 18.02
N LYS A 434 -9.36 23.98 18.84
CA LYS A 434 -8.79 25.26 18.40
C LYS A 434 -7.31 25.20 18.01
N TYR A 435 -6.66 24.05 18.14
CA TYR A 435 -5.26 23.82 17.79
C TYR A 435 -5.13 22.92 16.53
N ASP A 436 -6.22 22.73 15.80
CA ASP A 436 -6.21 22.05 14.49
C ASP A 436 -5.50 22.89 13.43
#